data_4710a733ea086dd81d02c3f4595e5cdd
#
_entry.id   4710a733ea086dd81d02c3f4595e5cdd
#
_cell.length_a   1.000
_cell.length_b   1.000
_cell.length_c   1.000
_cell.angle_alpha   90.00
_cell.angle_beta   90.00
_cell.angle_gamma   90.00
#
_symmetry.space_group_name_H-M   'P 1'
#
loop_
_entity.id
_entity.type
_entity.pdbx_description
1 polymer ?
#
loop_
_entity_poly.entity_id
_entity_poly.type
_entity_poly.pdbx_seq_one_letter_code
_entity_poly.pdbx_strand_id
1 'polypeptide(L)'
;MTNNPPNALPASLELGVIGNGSIAALIDPLGSIVWCCLPRFDADASFCKLLSPKIDGGEWAIELEDFERAEQQYLPNTAVLVTRLFDRHGGAIEIVDFAPRNRSLGRMYHPVMLARKVSPLSGSPRVRIKLQPLCDYGSQPAQTTSGSNHIRYVLSEITQRLTSDVATPLIERSLPFSLDRPAHFVFGPDETLSVSPADFIHLALERTLAYWRDWVRNLSIPYEWQDAVIRAAITLKLCQYEATGAIVAALTTSIPEAPDTSRNWDYRYCWLRDSAFTVRTLNRLGVTRTMEDYIRYVFNLAVVEGDDEVGPVFGITFERELHERQVEGLAGYRGMGPVRVGNDAWQQRQNDAYGSVVLSSTQLFFDRRIEHRGDAIMFKRLERMGTAALRMAEQTDAGLWEFRGRASVHTYSAAMCWAACDRLAHIATELGLDDRARYWHHEAIELHARIEARAWNEKLGYFVDAYDGENLDASLLLLANIGFIEASDPRFVATVDAIGAALGRGNYLFRYIAPDDFGTPETAFNICTFWYIEALAATGREEQARAMFENMLSKRNALGLLSEDLAPGTGEHWGNYPQTYSLVGMIQAAMRLSRRWEEAL
;
A
#
# COMPACT_ATOMS: atom_id res chain seq x y z
N MET A 1 36.00 -24.34 -2.79
CA MET A 1 35.89 -23.22 -1.83
C MET A 1 35.11 -22.15 -2.55
N THR A 2 33.83 -22.07 -2.32
CA THR A 2 32.92 -21.11 -2.94
C THR A 2 33.15 -19.77 -2.23
N ASN A 3 33.79 -18.82 -2.92
CA ASN A 3 33.86 -17.42 -2.49
C ASN A 3 32.47 -16.79 -2.55
N ASN A 4 31.73 -16.85 -1.45
CA ASN A 4 30.64 -15.91 -1.26
C ASN A 4 31.23 -14.51 -1.14
N PRO A 5 30.73 -13.50 -1.85
CA PRO A 5 31.14 -12.13 -1.61
C PRO A 5 30.74 -11.74 -0.16
N PRO A 6 31.63 -11.07 0.59
CA PRO A 6 31.47 -10.86 2.03
C PRO A 6 30.36 -9.87 2.44
N ASN A 7 29.46 -9.43 1.57
CA ASN A 7 28.55 -8.30 1.83
C ASN A 7 27.12 -8.44 1.28
N ALA A 8 26.59 -9.62 1.05
CA ALA A 8 25.15 -9.74 0.81
C ALA A 8 24.41 -9.60 2.16
N LEU A 9 23.81 -8.45 2.42
CA LEU A 9 22.88 -8.31 3.53
C LEU A 9 21.72 -9.31 3.33
N PRO A 10 21.25 -9.98 4.40
CA PRO A 10 20.04 -10.79 4.29
C PRO A 10 18.89 -9.91 3.80
N ALA A 11 17.99 -10.45 2.99
CA ALA A 11 16.79 -9.74 2.56
C ALA A 11 16.05 -9.19 3.79
N SER A 12 15.70 -7.91 3.76
CA SER A 12 15.01 -7.23 4.86
C SER A 12 13.98 -6.26 4.28
N LEU A 13 13.05 -5.78 5.10
CA LEU A 13 12.09 -4.74 4.73
C LEU A 13 12.59 -3.33 5.09
N GLU A 14 13.89 -3.17 5.32
CA GLU A 14 14.57 -1.88 5.39
C GLU A 14 14.71 -1.29 3.98
N LEU A 15 13.58 -1.06 3.32
CA LEU A 15 13.52 -0.68 1.91
C LEU A 15 12.97 0.73 1.74
N GLY A 16 13.53 1.47 0.78
CA GLY A 16 12.95 2.69 0.26
C GLY A 16 12.02 2.42 -0.93
N VAL A 17 11.06 3.30 -1.16
CA VAL A 17 10.12 3.24 -2.28
C VAL A 17 10.27 4.47 -3.14
N ILE A 18 10.52 4.29 -4.43
CA ILE A 18 10.38 5.34 -5.45
C ILE A 18 9.29 4.94 -6.44
N GLY A 19 8.68 5.91 -7.10
CA GLY A 19 7.63 5.63 -8.07
C GLY A 19 6.98 6.89 -8.62
N ASN A 20 6.06 6.71 -9.54
CA ASN A 20 5.40 7.83 -10.22
C ASN A 20 3.92 7.63 -10.54
N GLY A 21 3.29 6.56 -10.03
CA GLY A 21 1.89 6.21 -10.29
C GLY A 21 1.67 5.37 -11.56
N SER A 22 2.75 5.02 -12.30
CA SER A 22 2.76 3.98 -13.33
C SER A 22 3.53 2.76 -12.85
N ILE A 23 4.68 3.00 -12.23
CA ILE A 23 5.56 1.99 -11.65
C ILE A 23 6.04 2.42 -10.26
N ALA A 24 6.50 1.44 -9.50
CA ALA A 24 7.22 1.65 -8.24
C ALA A 24 8.37 0.65 -8.13
N ALA A 25 9.45 1.08 -7.46
CA ALA A 25 10.61 0.23 -7.20
C ALA A 25 11.00 0.30 -5.72
N LEU A 26 11.41 -0.85 -5.17
CA LEU A 26 11.94 -0.97 -3.82
C LEU A 26 13.46 -1.01 -3.86
N ILE A 27 14.09 -0.21 -3.01
CA ILE A 27 15.53 0.01 -2.97
C ILE A 27 16.05 -0.36 -1.59
N ASP A 28 17.04 -1.24 -1.54
CA ASP A 28 17.67 -1.70 -0.31
C ASP A 28 18.62 -0.62 0.30
N PRO A 29 19.13 -0.82 1.52
CA PRO A 29 20.03 0.13 2.16
C PRO A 29 21.35 0.39 1.41
N LEU A 30 21.72 -0.48 0.48
CA LEU A 30 22.92 -0.31 -0.36
C LEU A 30 22.62 0.43 -1.68
N GLY A 31 21.37 0.86 -1.89
CA GLY A 31 20.94 1.54 -3.10
C GLY A 31 20.67 0.59 -4.28
N SER A 32 20.47 -0.71 -4.04
CA SER A 32 20.11 -1.66 -5.09
C SER A 32 18.59 -1.71 -5.25
N ILE A 33 18.10 -1.59 -6.49
CA ILE A 33 16.71 -1.89 -6.80
C ILE A 33 16.54 -3.41 -6.76
N VAL A 34 15.78 -3.89 -5.78
CA VAL A 34 15.60 -5.32 -5.49
C VAL A 34 14.20 -5.84 -5.82
N TRP A 35 13.26 -4.92 -6.07
CA TRP A 35 11.91 -5.22 -6.50
C TRP A 35 11.36 -4.14 -7.41
N CYS A 36 10.90 -4.51 -8.60
CA CYS A 36 10.13 -3.65 -9.49
C CYS A 36 9.42 -4.50 -10.55
N CYS A 37 8.11 -4.33 -10.66
CA CYS A 37 7.30 -4.94 -11.71
C CYS A 37 7.20 -3.98 -12.90
N LEU A 38 7.27 -4.51 -14.10
CA LEU A 38 7.22 -3.75 -15.36
C LEU A 38 6.30 -4.43 -16.38
N PRO A 39 5.38 -3.71 -17.05
CA PRO A 39 5.25 -2.23 -17.05
C PRO A 39 4.30 -1.68 -15.97
N ARG A 40 3.69 -2.50 -15.13
CA ARG A 40 2.68 -2.14 -14.12
C ARG A 40 3.01 -2.80 -12.78
N PHE A 41 2.31 -2.39 -11.72
CA PHE A 41 2.51 -2.94 -10.36
C PHE A 41 2.25 -4.46 -10.28
N ASP A 42 1.28 -4.97 -11.04
CA ASP A 42 0.84 -6.37 -11.06
C ASP A 42 1.52 -7.23 -12.15
N ALA A 43 2.36 -6.62 -12.97
CA ALA A 43 3.10 -7.30 -14.03
C ALA A 43 4.24 -8.16 -13.50
N ASP A 44 4.99 -8.79 -14.43
CA ASP A 44 6.19 -9.56 -14.11
C ASP A 44 7.22 -8.73 -13.33
N ALA A 45 7.79 -9.31 -12.28
CA ALA A 45 8.79 -8.67 -11.46
C ALA A 45 10.17 -8.76 -12.12
N SER A 46 10.47 -7.79 -12.98
CA SER A 46 11.76 -7.71 -13.69
C SER A 46 12.96 -7.53 -12.76
N PHE A 47 12.74 -6.87 -11.62
CA PHE A 47 13.67 -6.87 -10.49
C PHE A 47 13.01 -7.63 -9.34
N CYS A 48 13.51 -8.82 -9.01
CA CYS A 48 12.88 -9.77 -8.10
C CYS A 48 13.82 -10.34 -7.04
N LYS A 49 15.00 -9.74 -6.86
CA LYS A 49 16.03 -10.16 -5.88
C LYS A 49 15.49 -10.29 -4.46
N LEU A 50 14.49 -9.47 -4.10
CA LEU A 50 13.83 -9.48 -2.80
C LEU A 50 13.24 -10.86 -2.45
N LEU A 51 12.64 -11.54 -3.44
CA LEU A 51 12.01 -12.86 -3.28
C LEU A 51 12.92 -14.04 -3.67
N SER A 52 14.13 -13.76 -4.08
CA SER A 52 15.11 -14.82 -4.36
C SER A 52 16.54 -14.30 -4.18
N PRO A 53 16.99 -14.10 -2.93
CA PRO A 53 18.28 -13.44 -2.65
C PRO A 53 19.50 -14.18 -3.21
N LYS A 54 19.36 -15.47 -3.55
CA LYS A 54 20.42 -16.29 -4.14
C LYS A 54 20.38 -16.36 -5.67
N ILE A 55 19.37 -15.76 -6.31
CA ILE A 55 19.25 -15.75 -7.77
C ILE A 55 20.41 -14.92 -8.38
N ASP A 56 20.91 -15.35 -9.53
CA ASP A 56 21.84 -14.57 -10.32
C ASP A 56 21.07 -13.56 -11.17
N GLY A 57 21.21 -12.27 -10.87
CA GLY A 57 20.39 -11.20 -11.45
C GLY A 57 19.16 -10.81 -10.63
N GLY A 58 18.16 -10.23 -11.32
CA GLY A 58 16.95 -9.71 -10.67
C GLY A 58 17.17 -8.45 -9.83
N GLU A 59 18.23 -7.69 -10.13
CA GLU A 59 18.59 -6.46 -9.41
C GLU A 59 19.18 -5.38 -10.33
N TRP A 60 19.14 -4.14 -9.85
CA TRP A 60 19.93 -3.06 -10.40
C TRP A 60 20.76 -2.42 -9.28
N ALA A 61 21.99 -2.91 -9.14
CA ALA A 61 22.92 -2.48 -8.10
C ALA A 61 24.01 -1.53 -8.64
N ILE A 62 24.46 -0.65 -7.75
CA ILE A 62 25.66 0.18 -7.94
C ILE A 62 26.57 -0.16 -6.77
N GLU A 63 27.57 -1.00 -7.04
CA GLU A 63 28.51 -1.47 -6.03
C GLU A 63 29.71 -0.55 -5.94
N LEU A 64 30.07 -0.13 -4.71
CA LEU A 64 31.31 0.58 -4.42
C LEU A 64 32.36 -0.44 -3.99
N GLU A 65 33.54 -0.45 -4.64
CA GLU A 65 34.66 -1.30 -4.21
C GLU A 65 35.11 -0.91 -2.79
N ASP A 66 35.56 -1.87 -2.01
CA ASP A 66 36.00 -1.69 -0.62
C ASP A 66 34.96 -1.02 0.29
N PHE A 67 33.66 -1.25 0.01
CA PHE A 67 32.54 -0.72 0.76
C PHE A 67 32.68 -0.91 2.27
N GLU A 68 32.37 0.12 3.04
CA GLU A 68 32.38 0.12 4.50
C GLU A 68 31.01 0.39 5.12
N ARG A 69 30.31 1.46 4.70
CA ARG A 69 29.02 1.86 5.25
C ARG A 69 28.15 2.58 4.24
N ALA A 70 26.84 2.61 4.53
CA ALA A 70 25.85 3.32 3.75
C ALA A 70 25.00 4.25 4.63
N GLU A 71 24.48 5.31 4.03
CA GLU A 71 23.48 6.21 4.58
C GLU A 71 22.38 6.40 3.54
N GLN A 72 21.11 6.37 3.97
CA GLN A 72 20.00 6.52 3.04
C GLN A 72 18.92 7.44 3.60
N GLN A 73 18.38 8.33 2.77
CA GLN A 73 17.31 9.24 3.15
C GLN A 73 16.54 9.73 1.93
N TYR A 74 15.29 10.11 2.14
CA TYR A 74 14.55 10.84 1.12
C TYR A 74 14.93 12.32 1.11
N LEU A 75 14.92 12.94 -0.07
CA LEU A 75 14.89 14.40 -0.14
C LEU A 75 13.57 14.89 0.49
N PRO A 76 13.61 15.95 1.33
CA PRO A 76 12.43 16.39 2.08
C PRO A 76 11.20 16.61 1.20
N ASN A 77 10.07 16.06 1.63
CA ASN A 77 8.76 16.19 0.99
C ASN A 77 8.70 15.62 -0.45
N THR A 78 9.45 14.57 -0.74
CA THR A 78 9.49 13.95 -2.08
C THR A 78 9.51 12.42 -2.03
N ALA A 79 9.35 11.79 -3.20
CA ALA A 79 9.63 10.38 -3.44
C ALA A 79 10.99 10.17 -4.14
N VAL A 80 11.95 11.06 -3.91
CA VAL A 80 13.32 10.96 -4.41
C VAL A 80 14.22 10.45 -3.30
N LEU A 81 14.87 9.31 -3.51
CA LEU A 81 15.72 8.64 -2.54
C LEU A 81 17.19 8.95 -2.82
N VAL A 82 17.94 9.21 -1.77
CA VAL A 82 19.38 9.44 -1.82
C VAL A 82 20.08 8.38 -0.98
N THR A 83 21.00 7.64 -1.60
CA THR A 83 21.87 6.69 -0.93
C THR A 83 23.31 7.13 -1.07
N ARG A 84 24.05 7.19 0.03
CA ARG A 84 25.48 7.47 0.06
C ARG A 84 26.23 6.23 0.50
N LEU A 85 27.21 5.84 -0.29
CA LEU A 85 28.09 4.72 0.01
C LEU A 85 29.51 5.24 0.26
N PHE A 86 30.15 4.69 1.26
CA PHE A 86 31.49 5.06 1.70
C PHE A 86 32.42 3.84 1.65
N ASP A 87 33.61 4.01 1.13
CA ASP A 87 34.66 2.99 1.14
C ASP A 87 35.64 3.17 2.31
N ARG A 88 36.48 2.15 2.54
CA ARG A 88 37.48 2.14 3.62
C ARG A 88 38.66 3.10 3.40
N HIS A 89 38.79 3.73 2.22
CA HIS A 89 39.91 4.56 1.80
C HIS A 89 39.56 6.05 1.72
N GLY A 90 38.32 6.41 2.17
CA GLY A 90 37.83 7.78 2.15
C GLY A 90 37.16 8.20 0.83
N GLY A 91 36.93 7.24 -0.06
CA GLY A 91 36.11 7.43 -1.25
C GLY A 91 34.64 7.36 -0.88
N ALA A 92 33.80 8.15 -1.53
CA ALA A 92 32.37 8.12 -1.36
C ALA A 92 31.64 8.47 -2.64
N ILE A 93 30.42 7.89 -2.77
CA ILE A 93 29.48 8.19 -3.86
C ILE A 93 28.10 8.54 -3.32
N GLU A 94 27.36 9.32 -4.09
CA GLU A 94 25.95 9.60 -3.87
C GLU A 94 25.13 9.08 -5.05
N ILE A 95 24.10 8.30 -4.76
CA ILE A 95 23.12 7.77 -5.71
C ILE A 95 21.81 8.51 -5.46
N VAL A 96 21.27 9.16 -6.48
CA VAL A 96 19.96 9.80 -6.46
C VAL A 96 19.01 9.02 -7.34
N ASP A 97 17.97 8.46 -6.76
CA ASP A 97 17.00 7.56 -7.39
C ASP A 97 15.62 8.17 -7.43
N PHE A 98 14.98 8.12 -8.58
CA PHE A 98 13.61 8.60 -8.76
C PHE A 98 12.94 8.00 -10.01
N ALA A 99 11.60 8.00 -10.01
CA ALA A 99 10.81 7.78 -11.21
C ALA A 99 10.29 9.16 -11.69
N PRO A 100 10.58 9.59 -12.93
CA PRO A 100 10.20 10.90 -13.45
C PRO A 100 8.69 11.14 -13.35
N ARG A 101 8.32 12.31 -12.81
CA ARG A 101 6.94 12.73 -12.67
C ARG A 101 6.81 14.25 -12.69
N ASN A 102 5.99 14.79 -13.59
CA ASN A 102 5.71 16.22 -13.63
C ASN A 102 4.44 16.52 -14.44
N ARG A 103 3.88 17.72 -14.26
CA ARG A 103 2.85 18.24 -15.17
C ARG A 103 3.50 18.88 -16.39
N SER A 104 3.03 18.51 -17.59
CA SER A 104 3.47 19.09 -18.84
C SER A 104 2.28 19.22 -19.80
N LEU A 105 2.09 20.40 -20.37
CA LEU A 105 1.02 20.69 -21.34
C LEU A 105 -0.39 20.25 -20.87
N GLY A 106 -0.70 20.50 -19.59
CA GLY A 106 -1.98 20.13 -18.98
C GLY A 106 -2.14 18.63 -18.67
N ARG A 107 -1.13 17.81 -18.90
CA ARG A 107 -1.13 16.36 -18.64
C ARG A 107 -0.09 15.98 -17.60
N MET A 108 -0.29 14.83 -16.96
CA MET A 108 0.72 14.22 -16.11
C MET A 108 1.69 13.42 -16.97
N TYR A 109 2.97 13.73 -16.85
CA TYR A 109 4.06 12.94 -17.42
C TYR A 109 4.61 12.02 -16.33
N HIS A 110 4.40 10.73 -16.45
CA HIS A 110 4.82 9.68 -15.51
C HIS A 110 5.09 8.37 -16.28
N PRO A 111 6.15 8.35 -17.11
CA PRO A 111 6.47 7.21 -17.96
C PRO A 111 6.85 5.98 -17.11
N VAL A 112 6.82 4.81 -17.76
CA VAL A 112 7.41 3.57 -17.21
C VAL A 112 8.94 3.70 -17.26
N MET A 113 9.50 4.45 -16.30
CA MET A 113 10.91 4.88 -16.32
C MET A 113 11.48 5.03 -14.91
N LEU A 114 12.69 4.53 -14.73
CA LEU A 114 13.54 4.76 -13.56
C LEU A 114 14.75 5.60 -13.97
N ALA A 115 15.13 6.56 -13.15
CA ALA A 115 16.27 7.44 -13.37
C ALA A 115 17.20 7.40 -12.16
N ARG A 116 18.49 7.22 -12.42
CA ARG A 116 19.54 7.15 -11.39
C ARG A 116 20.69 8.09 -11.76
N LYS A 117 21.16 8.88 -10.81
CA LYS A 117 22.36 9.70 -10.92
C LYS A 117 23.36 9.25 -9.88
N VAL A 118 24.59 8.96 -10.28
CA VAL A 118 25.67 8.56 -9.39
C VAL A 118 26.77 9.60 -9.45
N SER A 119 27.10 10.22 -8.33
CA SER A 119 28.09 11.29 -8.24
C SER A 119 29.22 10.91 -7.28
N PRO A 120 30.49 11.14 -7.63
CA PRO A 120 31.58 11.05 -6.65
C PRO A 120 31.42 12.19 -5.63
N LEU A 121 31.58 11.89 -4.33
CA LEU A 121 31.56 12.87 -3.25
C LEU A 121 32.98 13.19 -2.74
N SER A 122 33.80 12.15 -2.62
CA SER A 122 35.18 12.27 -2.13
C SER A 122 36.08 11.16 -2.68
N GLY A 123 37.39 11.36 -2.62
CA GLY A 123 38.40 10.37 -3.03
C GLY A 123 38.36 10.03 -4.52
N SER A 124 38.70 8.78 -4.83
CA SER A 124 38.66 8.23 -6.20
C SER A 124 37.87 6.92 -6.19
N PRO A 125 36.54 6.99 -5.96
CA PRO A 125 35.73 5.80 -5.78
C PRO A 125 35.71 4.97 -7.07
N ARG A 126 35.78 3.65 -6.91
CA ARG A 126 35.60 2.70 -8.01
C ARG A 126 34.27 2.01 -7.85
N VAL A 127 33.48 2.01 -8.92
CA VAL A 127 32.12 1.47 -8.93
C VAL A 127 31.95 0.40 -9.98
N ARG A 128 30.96 -0.47 -9.73
CA ARG A 128 30.49 -1.49 -10.67
C ARG A 128 28.99 -1.35 -10.82
N ILE A 129 28.51 -1.36 -12.05
CA ILE A 129 27.06 -1.29 -12.35
C ILE A 129 26.58 -2.69 -12.70
N LYS A 130 25.59 -3.20 -11.96
CA LYS A 130 24.90 -4.45 -12.26
C LYS A 130 23.46 -4.11 -12.61
N LEU A 131 23.08 -4.19 -13.86
CA LEU A 131 21.71 -4.06 -14.32
C LEU A 131 21.33 -5.37 -15.00
N GLN A 132 20.63 -6.22 -14.27
CA GLN A 132 20.35 -7.60 -14.65
C GLN A 132 18.87 -7.95 -14.43
N PRO A 133 17.95 -7.30 -15.19
CA PRO A 133 16.54 -7.65 -15.11
C PRO A 133 16.29 -9.08 -15.58
N LEU A 134 15.30 -9.73 -14.99
CA LEU A 134 14.85 -11.08 -15.32
C LEU A 134 13.44 -11.04 -15.90
N CYS A 135 13.06 -12.12 -16.55
CA CYS A 135 11.75 -12.35 -17.12
C CYS A 135 11.10 -13.58 -16.48
N ASP A 136 9.78 -13.66 -16.65
CA ASP A 136 8.98 -14.81 -16.20
C ASP A 136 9.25 -15.14 -14.74
N TYR A 137 9.12 -14.12 -13.88
CA TYR A 137 9.35 -14.23 -12.43
C TYR A 137 10.67 -14.91 -12.08
N GLY A 138 11.76 -14.43 -12.66
CA GLY A 138 13.11 -14.90 -12.34
C GLY A 138 13.57 -16.13 -13.12
N SER A 139 12.72 -16.71 -13.96
CA SER A 139 13.04 -17.96 -14.66
C SER A 139 14.05 -17.79 -15.80
N GLN A 140 14.13 -16.59 -16.38
CA GLN A 140 14.96 -16.32 -17.56
C GLN A 140 15.63 -14.94 -17.48
N PRO A 141 16.88 -14.81 -17.97
CA PRO A 141 17.49 -13.50 -18.15
C PRO A 141 16.83 -12.76 -19.32
N ALA A 142 16.74 -11.43 -19.22
CA ALA A 142 16.29 -10.59 -20.32
C ALA A 142 17.24 -10.70 -21.51
N GLN A 143 16.69 -10.79 -22.73
CA GLN A 143 17.50 -10.70 -23.95
C GLN A 143 17.97 -9.25 -24.13
N THR A 144 19.22 -9.06 -24.51
CA THR A 144 19.82 -7.75 -24.65
C THR A 144 20.36 -7.49 -26.05
N THR A 145 20.30 -6.25 -26.48
CA THR A 145 21.00 -5.73 -27.66
C THR A 145 21.60 -4.37 -27.36
N SER A 146 22.81 -4.11 -27.83
CA SER A 146 23.57 -2.93 -27.47
C SER A 146 23.82 -2.00 -28.64
N GLY A 147 23.80 -0.71 -28.35
CA GLY A 147 24.25 0.37 -29.21
C GLY A 147 25.43 1.13 -28.58
N SER A 148 25.79 2.27 -29.17
CA SER A 148 26.93 3.07 -28.71
C SER A 148 26.74 3.68 -27.30
N ASN A 149 25.51 4.03 -26.93
CA ASN A 149 25.17 4.71 -25.68
C ASN A 149 23.93 4.13 -24.99
N HIS A 150 23.49 2.93 -25.40
CA HIS A 150 22.30 2.30 -24.86
C HIS A 150 22.36 0.77 -24.91
N ILE A 151 21.60 0.15 -24.02
CA ILE A 151 21.34 -1.29 -23.99
C ILE A 151 19.82 -1.48 -23.95
N ARG A 152 19.30 -2.29 -24.84
CA ARG A 152 17.87 -2.68 -24.85
C ARG A 152 17.72 -4.01 -24.12
N TYR A 153 16.69 -4.07 -23.32
CA TYR A 153 16.28 -5.27 -22.54
C TYR A 153 14.87 -5.67 -23.00
N VAL A 154 14.73 -6.84 -23.58
CA VAL A 154 13.43 -7.42 -23.95
C VAL A 154 12.92 -8.16 -22.72
N LEU A 155 11.94 -7.56 -22.04
CA LEU A 155 11.27 -8.11 -20.86
C LEU A 155 9.99 -8.85 -21.25
N SER A 156 9.31 -9.46 -20.29
CA SER A 156 8.13 -10.29 -20.55
C SER A 156 7.00 -9.56 -21.26
N GLU A 157 6.69 -8.33 -20.87
CA GLU A 157 5.56 -7.56 -21.41
C GLU A 157 5.99 -6.25 -22.12
N ILE A 158 7.24 -5.83 -21.97
CA ILE A 158 7.73 -4.55 -22.51
C ILE A 158 9.20 -4.64 -22.88
N THR A 159 9.63 -3.86 -23.87
CA THR A 159 11.05 -3.61 -24.10
C THR A 159 11.47 -2.33 -23.43
N GLN A 160 12.47 -2.40 -22.57
CA GLN A 160 13.06 -1.26 -21.87
C GLN A 160 14.43 -0.94 -22.43
N ARG A 161 14.80 0.33 -22.38
CA ARG A 161 16.08 0.83 -22.84
C ARG A 161 16.81 1.53 -21.71
N LEU A 162 18.03 1.07 -21.42
CA LEU A 162 18.98 1.84 -20.64
C LEU A 162 19.70 2.80 -21.58
N THR A 163 19.63 4.11 -21.33
CA THR A 163 20.48 5.12 -21.98
C THR A 163 21.40 5.73 -20.92
N SER A 164 22.70 5.78 -21.18
CA SER A 164 23.69 6.23 -20.22
C SER A 164 24.86 6.96 -20.92
N ASP A 165 25.57 7.79 -20.15
CA ASP A 165 26.86 8.40 -20.52
C ASP A 165 28.08 7.55 -20.08
N VAL A 166 27.83 6.39 -19.45
CA VAL A 166 28.83 5.35 -19.16
C VAL A 166 28.95 4.42 -20.37
N ALA A 167 30.20 4.02 -20.70
CA ALA A 167 30.43 3.09 -21.80
C ALA A 167 29.68 1.75 -21.59
N THR A 168 28.87 1.34 -22.57
CA THR A 168 28.00 0.16 -22.48
C THR A 168 28.75 -1.13 -22.12
N PRO A 169 30.01 -1.43 -22.57
CA PRO A 169 30.73 -2.62 -22.16
C PRO A 169 31.04 -2.70 -20.65
N LEU A 170 31.15 -1.56 -19.97
CA LEU A 170 31.37 -1.53 -18.51
C LEU A 170 30.12 -2.01 -17.76
N ILE A 171 28.95 -1.65 -18.28
CA ILE A 171 27.66 -2.05 -17.72
C ILE A 171 27.33 -3.52 -18.05
N GLU A 172 27.43 -3.90 -19.33
CA GLU A 172 27.11 -5.25 -19.81
C GLU A 172 27.91 -6.34 -19.13
N ARG A 173 29.21 -6.07 -18.90
CA ARG A 173 30.14 -7.02 -18.28
C ARG A 173 30.29 -6.79 -16.79
N SER A 174 29.55 -5.84 -16.23
CA SER A 174 29.67 -5.42 -14.82
C SER A 174 31.14 -5.20 -14.41
N LEU A 175 31.89 -4.46 -15.23
CA LEU A 175 33.30 -4.19 -14.97
C LEU A 175 33.48 -2.99 -14.03
N PRO A 176 34.43 -3.03 -13.09
CA PRO A 176 34.69 -1.91 -12.22
C PRO A 176 35.41 -0.77 -13.01
N PHE A 177 35.03 0.47 -12.67
CA PHE A 177 35.67 1.67 -13.24
C PHE A 177 35.76 2.78 -12.19
N SER A 178 36.72 3.70 -12.36
CA SER A 178 36.83 4.89 -11.51
C SER A 178 35.74 5.90 -11.86
N LEU A 179 35.02 6.37 -10.86
CA LEU A 179 33.99 7.39 -11.01
C LEU A 179 34.58 8.77 -10.71
N ASP A 180 35.06 9.45 -11.74
CA ASP A 180 35.69 10.78 -11.67
C ASP A 180 34.72 11.94 -11.96
N ARG A 181 33.53 11.64 -12.48
CA ARG A 181 32.47 12.59 -12.78
C ARG A 181 31.10 11.92 -12.59
N PRO A 182 29.99 12.69 -12.45
CA PRO A 182 28.66 12.10 -12.37
C PRO A 182 28.34 11.21 -13.57
N ALA A 183 27.74 10.05 -13.29
CA ALA A 183 27.22 9.08 -14.25
C ALA A 183 25.69 9.09 -14.21
N HIS A 184 25.05 8.99 -15.36
CA HIS A 184 23.62 9.14 -15.53
C HIS A 184 23.01 7.92 -16.22
N PHE A 185 21.91 7.41 -15.68
CA PHE A 185 21.24 6.19 -16.13
C PHE A 185 19.75 6.43 -16.24
N VAL A 186 19.21 6.30 -17.45
CA VAL A 186 17.78 6.38 -17.75
C VAL A 186 17.33 5.02 -18.25
N PHE A 187 16.54 4.29 -17.45
CA PHE A 187 15.96 3.01 -17.81
C PHE A 187 14.46 3.22 -18.04
N GLY A 188 14.05 3.24 -19.29
CA GLY A 188 12.71 3.65 -19.68
C GLY A 188 12.27 3.09 -21.02
N PRO A 189 11.22 3.65 -21.63
CA PRO A 189 10.72 3.21 -22.94
C PRO A 189 11.83 3.12 -23.98
N ASP A 190 11.67 2.20 -24.95
CA ASP A 190 12.64 2.00 -26.04
C ASP A 190 12.61 3.15 -27.07
N GLU A 191 12.88 4.34 -26.57
CA GLU A 191 12.91 5.60 -27.31
C GLU A 191 14.27 6.29 -27.17
N THR A 192 14.66 7.05 -28.17
CA THR A 192 15.89 7.83 -28.10
C THR A 192 15.64 9.13 -27.34
N LEU A 193 16.50 9.43 -26.37
CA LEU A 193 16.46 10.73 -25.68
C LEU A 193 16.82 11.85 -26.68
N SER A 194 16.07 12.95 -26.63
CA SER A 194 16.29 14.13 -27.45
C SER A 194 17.45 15.01 -26.97
N VAL A 195 17.95 14.75 -25.75
CA VAL A 195 19.03 15.47 -25.09
C VAL A 195 20.01 14.48 -24.46
N SER A 196 21.14 14.95 -23.94
CA SER A 196 22.07 14.08 -23.24
C SER A 196 21.43 13.44 -22.00
N PRO A 197 21.88 12.23 -21.54
CA PRO A 197 21.41 11.64 -20.29
C PRO A 197 21.54 12.58 -19.09
N ALA A 198 22.63 13.36 -19.03
CA ALA A 198 22.87 14.33 -17.97
C ALA A 198 21.82 15.46 -17.97
N ASP A 199 21.53 16.07 -19.12
CA ASP A 199 20.53 17.13 -19.24
C ASP A 199 19.12 16.60 -18.96
N PHE A 200 18.82 15.39 -19.46
CA PHE A 200 17.54 14.75 -19.20
C PHE A 200 17.31 14.53 -17.69
N ILE A 201 18.28 13.91 -17.01
CA ILE A 201 18.17 13.63 -15.56
C ILE A 201 18.12 14.92 -14.75
N HIS A 202 18.90 15.92 -15.08
CA HIS A 202 18.86 17.22 -14.41
C HIS A 202 17.46 17.81 -14.46
N LEU A 203 16.89 17.96 -15.66
CA LEU A 203 15.57 18.54 -15.86
C LEU A 203 14.45 17.68 -15.25
N ALA A 204 14.54 16.34 -15.41
CA ALA A 204 13.54 15.41 -14.87
C ALA A 204 13.54 15.43 -13.34
N LEU A 205 14.72 15.49 -12.70
CA LEU A 205 14.86 15.59 -11.25
C LEU A 205 14.26 16.90 -10.71
N GLU A 206 14.62 18.04 -11.29
CA GLU A 206 14.07 19.34 -10.87
C GLU A 206 12.53 19.35 -10.93
N ARG A 207 11.96 18.87 -12.04
CA ARG A 207 10.53 18.83 -12.25
C ARG A 207 9.84 17.84 -11.30
N THR A 208 10.46 16.70 -11.03
CA THR A 208 9.95 15.70 -10.09
C THR A 208 9.95 16.23 -8.66
N LEU A 209 11.03 16.91 -8.24
CA LEU A 209 11.11 17.57 -6.94
C LEU A 209 10.04 18.66 -6.79
N ALA A 210 9.87 19.50 -7.81
CA ALA A 210 8.86 20.54 -7.82
C ALA A 210 7.45 19.96 -7.69
N TYR A 211 7.16 18.89 -8.45
CA TYR A 211 5.86 18.19 -8.37
C TYR A 211 5.55 17.70 -6.95
N TRP A 212 6.47 16.95 -6.32
CA TRP A 212 6.23 16.37 -5.00
C TRP A 212 6.11 17.44 -3.92
N ARG A 213 6.95 18.47 -3.95
CA ARG A 213 6.90 19.57 -2.99
C ARG A 213 5.62 20.39 -3.12
N ASP A 214 5.13 20.62 -4.34
CA ASP A 214 3.84 21.26 -4.58
C ASP A 214 2.68 20.39 -4.08
N TRP A 215 2.71 19.10 -4.36
CA TRP A 215 1.71 18.16 -3.89
C TRP A 215 1.62 18.13 -2.36
N VAL A 216 2.76 18.06 -1.66
CA VAL A 216 2.80 18.05 -0.18
C VAL A 216 2.29 19.36 0.42
N ARG A 217 2.55 20.50 -0.20
CA ARG A 217 2.04 21.82 0.27
C ARG A 217 0.52 21.89 0.33
N ASN A 218 -0.17 21.08 -0.46
CA ASN A 218 -1.63 21.05 -0.48
C ASN A 218 -2.23 20.08 0.55
N LEU A 219 -1.42 19.40 1.36
CA LEU A 219 -1.91 18.48 2.40
C LEU A 219 -2.34 19.25 3.64
N SER A 220 -3.49 18.87 4.17
CA SER A 220 -3.99 19.30 5.49
C SER A 220 -3.39 18.40 6.57
N ILE A 221 -2.16 18.68 6.98
CA ILE A 221 -1.43 17.87 7.96
C ILE A 221 -1.76 18.23 9.41
N PRO A 222 -1.70 17.30 10.37
CA PRO A 222 -1.82 17.59 11.79
C PRO A 222 -0.61 18.39 12.30
N TYR A 223 -0.73 18.97 13.48
CA TYR A 223 0.37 19.74 14.09
C TYR A 223 1.55 18.85 14.51
N GLU A 224 1.26 17.69 15.10
CA GLU A 224 2.27 16.73 15.55
C GLU A 224 2.52 15.66 14.47
N TRP A 225 3.71 15.04 14.50
CA TRP A 225 4.13 13.91 13.63
C TRP A 225 4.04 14.18 12.13
N GLN A 226 4.26 15.42 11.71
CA GLN A 226 4.14 15.87 10.33
C GLN A 226 4.96 15.01 9.34
N ASP A 227 6.24 14.73 9.68
CA ASP A 227 7.10 13.92 8.81
C ASP A 227 6.56 12.52 8.57
N ALA A 228 5.97 11.90 9.62
CA ALA A 228 5.36 10.58 9.52
C ALA A 228 4.14 10.62 8.59
N VAL A 229 3.26 11.61 8.77
CA VAL A 229 2.05 11.77 7.95
C VAL A 229 2.40 12.08 6.51
N ILE A 230 3.35 12.98 6.26
CA ILE A 230 3.79 13.35 4.90
C ILE A 230 4.39 12.13 4.19
N ARG A 231 5.29 11.37 4.86
CA ARG A 231 5.91 10.17 4.28
C ARG A 231 4.86 9.12 3.95
N ALA A 232 3.93 8.84 4.87
CA ALA A 232 2.84 7.91 4.63
C ALA A 232 1.95 8.36 3.47
N ALA A 233 1.57 9.62 3.40
CA ALA A 233 0.73 10.17 2.34
C ALA A 233 1.40 10.06 0.95
N ILE A 234 2.71 10.38 0.85
CA ILE A 234 3.48 10.19 -0.39
C ILE A 234 3.46 8.71 -0.79
N THR A 235 3.67 7.80 0.16
CA THR A 235 3.73 6.37 -0.13
C THR A 235 2.36 5.81 -0.54
N LEU A 236 1.27 6.23 0.11
CA LEU A 236 -0.09 5.90 -0.34
C LEU A 236 -0.34 6.39 -1.77
N LYS A 237 0.13 7.59 -2.12
CA LYS A 237 0.05 8.11 -3.49
C LYS A 237 0.85 7.26 -4.49
N LEU A 238 1.98 6.66 -4.08
CA LEU A 238 2.77 5.75 -4.90
C LEU A 238 2.10 4.38 -5.11
N CYS A 239 1.18 3.97 -4.23
CA CYS A 239 0.38 2.75 -4.38
C CYS A 239 -0.86 2.94 -5.28
N GLN A 240 -1.14 4.15 -5.76
CA GLN A 240 -2.19 4.40 -6.74
C GLN A 240 -1.67 4.20 -8.16
N TYR A 241 -2.31 3.31 -8.93
CA TYR A 241 -2.11 3.18 -10.36
C TYR A 241 -2.96 4.23 -11.10
N GLU A 242 -2.32 5.33 -11.52
CA GLU A 242 -3.07 6.52 -11.97
C GLU A 242 -3.77 6.34 -13.32
N ALA A 243 -3.34 5.38 -14.15
CA ALA A 243 -3.99 5.14 -15.44
C ALA A 243 -5.47 4.75 -15.28
N THR A 244 -5.82 4.04 -14.23
CA THR A 244 -7.19 3.59 -13.94
C THR A 244 -7.79 4.22 -12.69
N GLY A 245 -6.95 4.57 -11.71
CA GLY A 245 -7.34 5.03 -10.38
C GLY A 245 -7.33 3.93 -9.32
N ALA A 246 -7.02 2.68 -9.67
CA ALA A 246 -6.90 1.57 -8.74
C ALA A 246 -5.81 1.84 -7.67
N ILE A 247 -6.02 1.31 -6.46
CA ILE A 247 -5.04 1.41 -5.36
C ILE A 247 -4.70 -0.02 -4.92
N VAL A 248 -3.42 -0.39 -5.00
CA VAL A 248 -2.97 -1.72 -4.56
C VAL A 248 -2.86 -1.80 -3.04
N ALA A 249 -3.10 -2.98 -2.46
CA ALA A 249 -2.95 -3.19 -1.03
C ALA A 249 -1.47 -3.09 -0.59
N ALA A 250 -0.55 -3.60 -1.42
CA ALA A 250 0.90 -3.41 -1.28
C ALA A 250 1.59 -3.51 -2.65
N LEU A 251 2.86 -3.10 -2.72
CA LEU A 251 3.66 -3.16 -3.97
C LEU A 251 4.34 -4.51 -4.17
N THR A 252 4.24 -5.44 -3.22
CA THR A 252 4.90 -6.75 -3.26
C THR A 252 3.90 -7.90 -3.28
N THR A 253 4.41 -9.06 -3.57
CA THR A 253 3.76 -10.35 -3.35
C THR A 253 4.61 -11.22 -2.43
N SER A 254 3.96 -12.15 -1.74
CA SER A 254 4.56 -13.34 -1.13
C SER A 254 5.69 -13.08 -0.13
N ILE A 255 5.64 -11.94 0.57
CA ILE A 255 6.42 -11.77 1.78
C ILE A 255 5.59 -12.42 2.91
N PRO A 256 6.13 -13.41 3.65
CA PRO A 256 5.37 -14.10 4.68
C PRO A 256 4.88 -13.16 5.79
N GLU A 257 3.68 -13.44 6.34
CA GLU A 257 3.14 -12.69 7.48
C GLU A 257 3.95 -12.93 8.77
N ALA A 258 4.67 -14.06 8.86
CA ALA A 258 5.53 -14.41 9.99
C ALA A 258 6.69 -15.30 9.53
N PRO A 259 7.76 -15.48 10.35
CA PRO A 259 8.81 -16.44 10.06
C PRO A 259 8.25 -17.85 9.87
N ASP A 260 8.82 -18.58 8.91
CA ASP A 260 8.55 -20.01 8.66
C ASP A 260 7.06 -20.35 8.43
N THR A 261 6.27 -19.40 7.92
CA THR A 261 4.87 -19.60 7.54
C THR A 261 4.68 -19.65 6.02
N SER A 262 3.61 -20.29 5.57
CA SER A 262 3.17 -20.32 4.16
C SER A 262 2.07 -19.27 3.86
N ARG A 263 1.83 -18.32 4.77
CA ARG A 263 0.91 -17.20 4.59
C ARG A 263 1.53 -16.16 3.65
N ASN A 264 1.56 -16.49 2.37
CA ASN A 264 2.20 -15.73 1.30
C ASN A 264 1.14 -15.36 0.28
N TRP A 265 0.84 -14.06 0.11
CA TRP A 265 -0.24 -13.58 -0.74
C TRP A 265 0.24 -12.54 -1.72
N ASP A 266 -0.44 -12.43 -2.86
CA ASP A 266 -0.19 -11.35 -3.82
C ASP A 266 -1.09 -10.15 -3.51
N TYR A 267 -0.49 -9.03 -3.09
CA TYR A 267 -1.20 -7.80 -2.71
C TYR A 267 -1.11 -6.68 -3.76
N ARG A 268 -0.64 -6.99 -4.95
CA ARG A 268 -0.51 -6.02 -6.05
C ARG A 268 -1.84 -5.72 -6.77
N TYR A 269 -2.95 -6.01 -6.11
CA TYR A 269 -4.33 -5.83 -6.60
C TYR A 269 -5.11 -4.85 -5.76
N CYS A 270 -6.29 -4.47 -6.27
CA CYS A 270 -7.15 -3.45 -5.67
C CYS A 270 -8.28 -4.10 -4.86
N TRP A 271 -8.13 -4.19 -3.55
CA TRP A 271 -9.24 -4.49 -2.64
C TRP A 271 -10.12 -3.26 -2.47
N LEU A 272 -11.44 -3.43 -2.59
CA LEU A 272 -12.39 -2.32 -2.44
C LEU A 272 -12.38 -1.76 -1.03
N ARG A 273 -12.22 -2.60 -0.03
CA ARG A 273 -12.10 -2.24 1.39
C ARG A 273 -10.86 -1.40 1.68
N ASP A 274 -9.68 -1.90 1.32
CA ASP A 274 -8.38 -1.24 1.54
C ASP A 274 -8.31 0.12 0.86
N SER A 275 -8.82 0.15 -0.36
CA SER A 275 -8.89 1.38 -1.15
C SER A 275 -9.86 2.40 -0.56
N ALA A 276 -10.99 1.95 -0.01
CA ALA A 276 -11.94 2.85 0.67
C ALA A 276 -11.31 3.52 1.90
N PHE A 277 -10.55 2.79 2.70
CA PHE A 277 -9.79 3.38 3.82
C PHE A 277 -8.73 4.36 3.33
N THR A 278 -7.98 4.00 2.28
CA THR A 278 -6.95 4.87 1.69
C THR A 278 -7.54 6.17 1.18
N VAL A 279 -8.63 6.09 0.42
CA VAL A 279 -9.33 7.25 -0.15
C VAL A 279 -9.87 8.16 0.95
N ARG A 280 -10.56 7.61 1.96
CA ARG A 280 -11.06 8.38 3.11
C ARG A 280 -9.93 9.12 3.83
N THR A 281 -8.79 8.45 4.01
CA THR A 281 -7.63 9.03 4.69
C THR A 281 -7.00 10.16 3.87
N LEU A 282 -6.77 9.96 2.58
CA LEU A 282 -6.24 10.99 1.70
C LEU A 282 -7.20 12.19 1.54
N ASN A 283 -8.51 11.95 1.55
CA ASN A 283 -9.51 13.03 1.55
C ASN A 283 -9.43 13.89 2.80
N ARG A 284 -9.21 13.29 3.98
CA ARG A 284 -8.99 14.03 5.23
C ARG A 284 -7.74 14.93 5.15
N LEU A 285 -6.74 14.50 4.39
CA LEU A 285 -5.55 15.31 4.08
C LEU A 285 -5.78 16.31 2.93
N GLY A 286 -6.97 16.38 2.36
CA GLY A 286 -7.31 17.33 1.28
C GLY A 286 -7.03 16.82 -0.14
N VAL A 287 -6.64 15.55 -0.30
CA VAL A 287 -6.32 14.95 -1.62
C VAL A 287 -7.60 14.40 -2.28
N THR A 288 -8.38 15.27 -2.93
CA THR A 288 -9.65 14.86 -3.58
C THR A 288 -9.42 14.13 -4.90
N ARG A 289 -8.36 14.44 -5.63
CA ARG A 289 -8.09 13.84 -6.96
C ARG A 289 -7.96 12.32 -6.91
N THR A 290 -7.28 11.77 -5.90
CA THR A 290 -7.16 10.32 -5.73
C THR A 290 -8.52 9.66 -5.53
N MET A 291 -9.42 10.32 -4.79
CA MET A 291 -10.80 9.86 -4.62
C MET A 291 -11.56 9.86 -5.95
N GLU A 292 -11.51 10.96 -6.71
CA GLU A 292 -12.22 11.05 -8.00
C GLU A 292 -11.74 9.97 -8.97
N ASP A 293 -10.42 9.74 -9.04
CA ASP A 293 -9.85 8.70 -9.90
C ASP A 293 -10.25 7.29 -9.43
N TYR A 294 -10.23 7.02 -8.11
CA TYR A 294 -10.68 5.74 -7.55
C TYR A 294 -12.18 5.50 -7.75
N ILE A 295 -13.01 6.49 -7.51
CA ILE A 295 -14.46 6.36 -7.74
C ILE A 295 -14.75 6.07 -9.21
N ARG A 296 -14.02 6.69 -10.14
CA ARG A 296 -14.13 6.39 -11.57
C ARG A 296 -13.75 4.93 -11.85
N TYR A 297 -12.68 4.42 -11.21
CA TYR A 297 -12.29 3.01 -11.29
C TYR A 297 -13.42 2.09 -10.80
N VAL A 298 -13.96 2.34 -9.60
CA VAL A 298 -15.05 1.56 -9.01
C VAL A 298 -16.31 1.59 -9.87
N PHE A 299 -16.69 2.76 -10.42
CA PHE A 299 -17.84 2.85 -11.30
C PHE A 299 -17.64 2.10 -12.62
N ASN A 300 -16.43 2.04 -13.14
CA ASN A 300 -16.12 1.23 -14.31
C ASN A 300 -16.22 -0.27 -14.01
N LEU A 301 -15.88 -0.71 -12.78
CA LEU A 301 -16.09 -2.09 -12.35
C LEU A 301 -17.58 -2.40 -12.15
N ALA A 302 -18.32 -1.54 -11.46
CA ALA A 302 -19.72 -1.75 -11.11
C ALA A 302 -20.69 -1.59 -12.29
N VAL A 303 -20.31 -0.84 -13.32
CA VAL A 303 -21.12 -0.61 -14.53
C VAL A 303 -21.01 -1.77 -15.52
N VAL A 304 -19.99 -2.59 -15.38
CA VAL A 304 -19.88 -3.78 -16.20
C VAL A 304 -20.91 -4.80 -15.69
N GLU A 305 -22.16 -4.59 -16.18
CA GLU A 305 -23.23 -5.56 -16.30
C GLU A 305 -23.80 -6.21 -15.01
N GLY A 306 -24.99 -5.78 -14.64
CA GLY A 306 -26.11 -6.59 -14.17
C GLY A 306 -25.93 -7.62 -13.04
N ASP A 307 -24.72 -7.97 -12.65
CA ASP A 307 -24.44 -8.89 -11.56
C ASP A 307 -24.57 -8.17 -10.23
N ASP A 308 -25.54 -8.63 -9.45
CA ASP A 308 -25.81 -8.13 -8.10
C ASP A 308 -24.71 -8.49 -7.08
N GLU A 309 -23.67 -9.22 -7.47
CA GLU A 309 -22.55 -9.63 -6.62
C GLU A 309 -21.27 -8.87 -6.98
N VAL A 310 -20.71 -8.15 -6.00
CA VAL A 310 -19.46 -7.43 -6.13
C VAL A 310 -18.36 -8.26 -5.46
N GLY A 311 -17.32 -8.59 -6.21
CA GLY A 311 -16.13 -9.23 -5.66
C GLY A 311 -15.35 -8.30 -4.73
N PRO A 312 -14.53 -8.82 -3.81
CA PRO A 312 -13.77 -8.01 -2.86
C PRO A 312 -12.53 -7.36 -3.48
N VAL A 313 -11.96 -7.95 -4.51
CA VAL A 313 -10.67 -7.57 -5.11
C VAL A 313 -10.72 -7.67 -6.63
N PHE A 314 -9.99 -6.76 -7.29
CA PHE A 314 -9.90 -6.65 -8.76
C PHE A 314 -8.47 -6.33 -9.19
N GLY A 315 -8.12 -6.69 -10.43
CA GLY A 315 -6.90 -6.24 -11.08
C GLY A 315 -6.87 -4.73 -11.30
N ILE A 316 -5.69 -4.16 -11.35
CA ILE A 316 -5.53 -2.69 -11.51
C ILE A 316 -5.93 -2.19 -12.89
N THR A 317 -6.12 -3.08 -13.86
CA THR A 317 -6.66 -2.81 -15.20
C THR A 317 -8.03 -3.48 -15.44
N PHE A 318 -8.80 -3.65 -14.37
CA PHE A 318 -10.18 -4.13 -14.31
C PHE A 318 -10.37 -5.64 -14.43
N GLU A 319 -9.33 -6.45 -14.30
CA GLU A 319 -9.43 -7.91 -14.29
C GLU A 319 -10.29 -8.35 -13.10
N ARG A 320 -11.25 -9.23 -13.36
CA ARG A 320 -12.12 -9.81 -12.34
C ARG A 320 -11.57 -11.12 -11.80
N GLU A 321 -10.96 -11.93 -12.66
CA GLU A 321 -10.42 -13.22 -12.32
C GLU A 321 -8.92 -13.10 -12.09
N LEU A 322 -8.52 -13.31 -10.86
CA LEU A 322 -7.13 -13.17 -10.41
C LEU A 322 -6.59 -14.56 -10.03
N HIS A 323 -6.61 -15.49 -10.98
CA HIS A 323 -6.24 -16.89 -10.73
C HIS A 323 -4.88 -17.01 -10.04
N GLU A 324 -4.91 -17.54 -8.80
CA GLU A 324 -3.71 -17.76 -8.01
C GLU A 324 -2.87 -18.90 -8.58
N ARG A 325 -1.59 -18.65 -8.82
CA ARG A 325 -0.62 -19.65 -9.23
C ARG A 325 0.70 -19.48 -8.49
N GLN A 326 1.42 -20.57 -8.31
CA GLN A 326 2.77 -20.53 -7.77
C GLN A 326 3.79 -20.38 -8.90
N VAL A 327 4.87 -19.65 -8.64
CA VAL A 327 5.97 -19.47 -9.59
C VAL A 327 7.23 -20.13 -9.03
N GLU A 328 7.85 -20.99 -9.84
CA GLU A 328 8.99 -21.81 -9.41
C GLU A 328 10.34 -21.07 -9.51
N GLY A 329 10.41 -19.99 -10.32
CA GLY A 329 11.62 -19.21 -10.54
C GLY A 329 12.12 -18.44 -9.31
N LEU A 330 11.26 -18.25 -8.30
CA LEU A 330 11.56 -17.51 -7.09
C LEU A 330 11.43 -18.39 -5.84
N ALA A 331 12.47 -18.41 -5.03
CA ALA A 331 12.52 -19.24 -3.81
C ALA A 331 11.65 -18.69 -2.64
N GLY A 332 11.16 -17.44 -2.75
CA GLY A 332 10.48 -16.73 -1.69
C GLY A 332 11.40 -15.85 -0.85
N TYR A 333 10.80 -14.92 -0.11
CA TYR A 333 11.50 -14.02 0.80
C TYR A 333 12.34 -14.83 1.81
N ARG A 334 13.65 -14.63 1.83
CA ARG A 334 14.61 -15.42 2.62
C ARG A 334 14.54 -16.94 2.37
N GLY A 335 13.98 -17.36 1.24
CA GLY A 335 13.76 -18.78 0.91
C GLY A 335 12.46 -19.36 1.46
N MET A 336 11.58 -18.55 2.01
CA MET A 336 10.27 -18.93 2.55
C MET A 336 9.19 -18.79 1.45
N GLY A 337 9.11 -19.78 0.56
CA GLY A 337 8.04 -19.87 -0.44
C GLY A 337 6.75 -20.48 0.10
N PRO A 338 5.73 -20.67 -0.78
CA PRO A 338 5.77 -20.42 -2.21
C PRO A 338 5.65 -18.95 -2.60
N VAL A 339 6.12 -18.56 -3.77
CA VAL A 339 5.79 -17.27 -4.37
C VAL A 339 4.52 -17.41 -5.20
N ARG A 340 3.52 -16.59 -4.93
CA ARG A 340 2.21 -16.60 -5.58
C ARG A 340 2.03 -15.39 -6.48
N VAL A 341 1.34 -15.58 -7.57
CA VAL A 341 0.87 -14.54 -8.50
C VAL A 341 -0.62 -14.77 -8.72
N GLY A 342 -1.40 -13.71 -8.66
CA GLY A 342 -2.84 -13.83 -8.53
C GLY A 342 -3.27 -13.99 -7.07
N ASN A 343 -4.59 -13.91 -6.82
CA ASN A 343 -5.13 -14.04 -5.47
C ASN A 343 -6.56 -14.58 -5.52
N ASP A 344 -6.77 -15.79 -5.04
CA ASP A 344 -8.08 -16.48 -5.09
C ASP A 344 -9.16 -15.84 -4.21
N ALA A 345 -8.84 -14.78 -3.44
CA ALA A 345 -9.85 -13.98 -2.75
C ALA A 345 -10.90 -13.38 -3.72
N TRP A 346 -10.59 -13.24 -5.02
CA TRP A 346 -11.56 -12.79 -6.02
C TRP A 346 -12.81 -13.68 -6.10
N GLN A 347 -12.71 -14.95 -5.73
CA GLN A 347 -13.83 -15.90 -5.71
C GLN A 347 -14.67 -15.82 -4.43
N GLN A 348 -14.16 -15.12 -3.41
CA GLN A 348 -14.83 -15.05 -2.12
C GLN A 348 -15.98 -14.05 -2.14
N ARG A 349 -17.00 -14.37 -1.36
CA ARG A 349 -18.00 -13.39 -0.96
C ARG A 349 -17.48 -12.66 0.28
N GLN A 350 -17.41 -11.34 0.21
CA GLN A 350 -17.08 -10.45 1.34
C GLN A 350 -18.10 -9.30 1.35
N ASN A 351 -19.07 -9.39 2.26
CA ASN A 351 -20.24 -8.52 2.23
C ASN A 351 -19.92 -7.07 2.65
N ASP A 352 -18.76 -6.81 3.25
CA ASP A 352 -18.28 -5.47 3.56
C ASP A 352 -17.91 -4.65 2.29
N ALA A 353 -17.71 -5.31 1.15
CA ALA A 353 -17.39 -4.65 -0.13
C ALA A 353 -18.49 -3.65 -0.55
N TYR A 354 -19.77 -3.97 -0.34
CA TYR A 354 -20.90 -3.07 -0.66
C TYR A 354 -20.81 -1.77 0.13
N GLY A 355 -20.59 -1.88 1.43
CA GLY A 355 -20.36 -0.71 2.30
C GLY A 355 -19.14 0.09 1.89
N SER A 356 -18.04 -0.57 1.55
CA SER A 356 -16.80 0.07 1.12
C SER A 356 -16.99 0.94 -0.12
N VAL A 357 -17.74 0.46 -1.11
CA VAL A 357 -18.10 1.23 -2.32
C VAL A 357 -18.92 2.47 -1.97
N VAL A 358 -20.00 2.31 -1.18
CA VAL A 358 -20.87 3.43 -0.85
C VAL A 358 -20.15 4.47 0.01
N LEU A 359 -19.41 4.03 1.04
CA LEU A 359 -18.70 4.93 1.95
C LEU A 359 -17.60 5.71 1.24
N SER A 360 -16.82 5.07 0.36
CA SER A 360 -15.78 5.76 -0.43
C SER A 360 -16.36 6.80 -1.39
N SER A 361 -17.57 6.56 -1.89
CA SER A 361 -18.27 7.44 -2.83
C SER A 361 -19.05 8.57 -2.15
N THR A 362 -19.36 8.45 -0.86
CA THR A 362 -20.25 9.38 -0.14
C THR A 362 -19.77 10.83 -0.24
N GLN A 363 -18.49 11.10 0.00
CA GLN A 363 -17.95 12.45 -0.01
C GLN A 363 -18.12 13.18 -1.36
N LEU A 364 -18.22 12.44 -2.46
CA LEU A 364 -18.44 13.02 -3.79
C LEU A 364 -19.73 13.87 -3.88
N PHE A 365 -20.72 13.57 -3.05
CA PHE A 365 -21.99 14.29 -3.03
C PHE A 365 -21.96 15.54 -2.14
N PHE A 366 -21.08 15.57 -1.15
CA PHE A 366 -21.04 16.65 -0.14
C PHE A 366 -19.89 17.63 -0.34
N ASP A 367 -18.76 17.23 -0.93
CA ASP A 367 -17.57 18.05 -1.04
C ASP A 367 -17.70 19.04 -2.21
N ARG A 368 -17.84 20.32 -1.87
CA ARG A 368 -18.03 21.41 -2.86
C ARG A 368 -16.75 21.79 -3.62
N ARG A 369 -15.61 21.24 -3.28
CA ARG A 369 -14.36 21.44 -4.03
C ARG A 369 -14.33 20.59 -5.31
N ILE A 370 -15.18 19.58 -5.39
CA ILE A 370 -15.26 18.64 -6.51
C ILE A 370 -16.08 19.30 -7.64
N GLU A 371 -15.47 19.40 -8.83
CA GLU A 371 -16.08 20.04 -10.00
C GLU A 371 -17.30 19.25 -10.50
N HIS A 372 -17.18 17.93 -10.55
CA HIS A 372 -18.26 17.01 -10.97
C HIS A 372 -18.76 16.24 -9.76
N ARG A 373 -19.58 16.90 -8.93
CA ARG A 373 -20.20 16.25 -7.77
C ARG A 373 -21.17 15.15 -8.19
N GLY A 374 -21.41 14.22 -7.27
CA GLY A 374 -22.42 13.18 -7.47
C GLY A 374 -23.81 13.73 -7.70
N ASP A 375 -24.51 13.17 -8.65
CA ASP A 375 -25.87 13.53 -9.05
C ASP A 375 -26.87 12.39 -8.83
N ALA A 376 -28.14 12.60 -9.19
CA ALA A 376 -29.19 11.59 -9.06
C ALA A 376 -28.93 10.35 -9.93
N ILE A 377 -28.19 10.47 -11.04
CA ILE A 377 -27.85 9.32 -11.90
C ILE A 377 -26.82 8.44 -11.19
N MET A 378 -25.81 9.06 -10.60
CA MET A 378 -24.79 8.37 -9.82
C MET A 378 -25.39 7.75 -8.55
N PHE A 379 -26.26 8.48 -7.86
CA PHE A 379 -27.01 7.97 -6.72
C PHE A 379 -27.76 6.67 -7.07
N LYS A 380 -28.49 6.65 -8.20
CA LYS A 380 -29.20 5.46 -8.67
C LYS A 380 -28.31 4.24 -8.89
N ARG A 381 -27.05 4.48 -9.27
CA ARG A 381 -26.05 3.39 -9.40
C ARG A 381 -25.63 2.88 -8.02
N LEU A 382 -25.39 3.79 -7.06
CA LEU A 382 -25.09 3.41 -5.68
C LEU A 382 -26.26 2.72 -4.98
N GLU A 383 -27.50 3.04 -5.32
CA GLU A 383 -28.68 2.34 -4.80
C GLU A 383 -28.69 0.85 -5.13
N ARG A 384 -28.10 0.43 -6.25
CA ARG A 384 -27.95 -1.01 -6.55
C ARG A 384 -27.05 -1.68 -5.52
N MET A 385 -25.97 -1.01 -5.13
CA MET A 385 -25.07 -1.49 -4.07
C MET A 385 -25.79 -1.57 -2.73
N GLY A 386 -26.60 -0.57 -2.37
CA GLY A 386 -27.42 -0.60 -1.17
C GLY A 386 -28.46 -1.72 -1.18
N THR A 387 -29.11 -1.94 -2.32
CA THR A 387 -30.08 -3.04 -2.48
C THR A 387 -29.40 -4.41 -2.33
N ALA A 388 -28.23 -4.58 -2.91
CA ALA A 388 -27.42 -5.78 -2.73
C ALA A 388 -26.96 -5.93 -1.27
N ALA A 389 -26.49 -4.84 -0.63
CA ALA A 389 -26.10 -4.83 0.77
C ALA A 389 -27.23 -5.32 1.70
N LEU A 390 -28.48 -4.81 1.54
CA LEU A 390 -29.64 -5.28 2.30
C LEU A 390 -29.88 -6.78 2.15
N ARG A 391 -29.77 -7.30 0.94
CA ARG A 391 -29.95 -8.72 0.65
C ARG A 391 -28.84 -9.58 1.26
N MET A 392 -27.63 -9.07 1.28
CA MET A 392 -26.43 -9.80 1.67
C MET A 392 -26.06 -9.66 3.15
N ALA A 393 -26.60 -8.66 3.86
CA ALA A 393 -26.21 -8.31 5.23
C ALA A 393 -26.29 -9.48 6.23
N GLU A 394 -27.22 -10.41 6.03
CA GLU A 394 -27.43 -11.57 6.89
C GLU A 394 -27.07 -12.90 6.20
N GLN A 395 -26.32 -12.82 5.10
CA GLN A 395 -25.76 -13.99 4.44
C GLN A 395 -24.34 -14.25 4.93
N THR A 396 -23.97 -15.52 4.96
CA THR A 396 -22.60 -15.92 5.33
C THR A 396 -21.60 -15.43 4.29
N ASP A 397 -20.44 -14.99 4.75
CA ASP A 397 -19.31 -14.56 3.92
C ASP A 397 -17.97 -15.01 4.51
N ALA A 398 -16.87 -14.79 3.77
CA ALA A 398 -15.53 -15.07 4.24
C ALA A 398 -15.03 -14.03 5.27
N GLY A 399 -15.76 -12.92 5.43
CA GLY A 399 -15.41 -11.80 6.29
C GLY A 399 -14.18 -11.02 5.82
N LEU A 400 -13.89 -9.97 6.54
CA LEU A 400 -12.74 -9.07 6.33
C LEU A 400 -11.39 -9.81 6.32
N TRP A 401 -11.29 -10.94 7.06
CA TRP A 401 -10.05 -11.70 7.21
C TRP A 401 -9.86 -12.78 6.14
N GLU A 402 -10.77 -12.87 5.17
CA GLU A 402 -10.64 -13.74 3.99
C GLU A 402 -10.50 -15.23 4.32
N PHE A 403 -11.30 -15.70 5.31
CA PHE A 403 -11.27 -17.11 5.68
C PHE A 403 -11.56 -18.02 4.49
N ARG A 404 -10.70 -19.01 4.22
CA ARG A 404 -10.84 -19.91 3.08
C ARG A 404 -11.71 -21.14 3.39
N GLY A 405 -11.70 -21.62 4.64
CA GLY A 405 -12.40 -22.86 5.06
C GLY A 405 -13.67 -22.64 5.86
N ARG A 406 -14.04 -21.41 6.19
CA ARG A 406 -15.24 -21.10 6.97
C ARG A 406 -15.96 -19.85 6.47
N ALA A 407 -17.28 -19.84 6.62
CA ALA A 407 -18.12 -18.68 6.34
C ALA A 407 -19.08 -18.47 7.49
N SER A 408 -19.31 -17.22 7.89
CA SER A 408 -20.23 -16.83 8.96
C SER A 408 -20.93 -15.52 8.58
N VAL A 409 -22.00 -15.17 9.29
CA VAL A 409 -22.54 -13.81 9.21
C VAL A 409 -21.69 -12.95 10.12
N HIS A 410 -20.65 -12.33 9.56
CA HIS A 410 -19.71 -11.52 10.32
C HIS A 410 -20.34 -10.17 10.71
N THR A 411 -20.17 -9.79 11.98
CA THR A 411 -20.72 -8.55 12.54
C THR A 411 -20.23 -7.33 11.77
N TYR A 412 -18.93 -7.27 11.44
CA TYR A 412 -18.38 -6.14 10.67
C TYR A 412 -18.96 -6.08 9.26
N SER A 413 -19.06 -7.21 8.55
CA SER A 413 -19.66 -7.26 7.21
C SER A 413 -21.11 -6.78 7.21
N ALA A 414 -21.92 -7.23 8.19
CA ALA A 414 -23.29 -6.79 8.36
C ALA A 414 -23.39 -5.28 8.69
N ALA A 415 -22.51 -4.78 9.58
CA ALA A 415 -22.44 -3.36 9.92
C ALA A 415 -22.00 -2.49 8.71
N MET A 416 -21.17 -2.99 7.83
CA MET A 416 -20.81 -2.31 6.58
C MET A 416 -21.98 -2.25 5.59
N CYS A 417 -22.80 -3.31 5.52
CA CYS A 417 -24.05 -3.30 4.76
C CYS A 417 -25.06 -2.27 5.33
N TRP A 418 -25.17 -2.19 6.67
CA TRP A 418 -25.92 -1.13 7.33
C TRP A 418 -25.40 0.26 6.97
N ALA A 419 -24.09 0.45 7.03
CA ALA A 419 -23.46 1.74 6.71
C ALA A 419 -23.76 2.18 5.26
N ALA A 420 -23.87 1.23 4.32
CA ALA A 420 -24.32 1.54 2.96
C ALA A 420 -25.74 2.16 2.96
N CYS A 421 -26.69 1.55 3.68
CA CYS A 421 -28.06 2.05 3.76
C CYS A 421 -28.14 3.43 4.42
N ASP A 422 -27.44 3.61 5.53
CA ASP A 422 -27.35 4.89 6.25
C ASP A 422 -26.78 6.00 5.37
N ARG A 423 -25.66 5.76 4.68
CA ARG A 423 -25.05 6.77 3.79
C ARG A 423 -25.91 7.07 2.58
N LEU A 424 -26.65 6.10 2.03
CA LEU A 424 -27.63 6.35 0.96
C LEU A 424 -28.78 7.24 1.43
N ALA A 425 -29.25 7.10 2.68
CA ALA A 425 -30.24 8.00 3.25
C ALA A 425 -29.73 9.45 3.30
N HIS A 426 -28.47 9.65 3.76
CA HIS A 426 -27.84 10.96 3.80
C HIS A 426 -27.64 11.56 2.40
N ILE A 427 -27.14 10.77 1.43
CA ILE A 427 -26.97 11.21 0.04
C ILE A 427 -28.32 11.61 -0.58
N ALA A 428 -29.36 10.79 -0.39
CA ALA A 428 -30.70 11.09 -0.89
C ALA A 428 -31.26 12.41 -0.31
N THR A 429 -31.01 12.66 0.98
CA THR A 429 -31.38 13.94 1.63
C THR A 429 -30.64 15.11 0.98
N GLU A 430 -29.32 15.03 0.77
CA GLU A 430 -28.52 16.09 0.10
C GLU A 430 -29.02 16.37 -1.32
N LEU A 431 -29.47 15.35 -2.03
CA LEU A 431 -30.01 15.48 -3.38
C LEU A 431 -31.50 15.90 -3.44
N GLY A 432 -32.20 16.07 -2.29
CA GLY A 432 -33.61 16.39 -2.24
C GLY A 432 -34.54 15.25 -2.71
N LEU A 433 -34.07 14.00 -2.62
CA LEU A 433 -34.83 12.81 -3.00
C LEU A 433 -35.60 12.24 -1.80
N ASP A 434 -36.57 12.98 -1.29
CA ASP A 434 -37.25 12.72 0.00
C ASP A 434 -37.80 11.32 0.16
N ASP A 435 -38.42 10.72 -0.89
CA ASP A 435 -38.96 9.36 -0.84
C ASP A 435 -37.84 8.34 -0.67
N ARG A 436 -36.72 8.54 -1.34
CA ARG A 436 -35.55 7.65 -1.23
C ARG A 436 -34.84 7.83 0.10
N ALA A 437 -34.75 9.06 0.60
CA ALA A 437 -34.20 9.35 1.93
C ALA A 437 -34.99 8.62 3.03
N ARG A 438 -36.32 8.69 3.00
CA ARG A 438 -37.20 7.96 3.96
C ARG A 438 -37.05 6.44 3.84
N TYR A 439 -36.98 5.92 2.61
CA TYR A 439 -36.79 4.49 2.37
C TYR A 439 -35.48 3.99 2.98
N TRP A 440 -34.36 4.59 2.61
CA TRP A 440 -33.04 4.16 3.08
C TRP A 440 -32.87 4.36 4.59
N HIS A 441 -33.45 5.42 5.14
CA HIS A 441 -33.44 5.65 6.60
C HIS A 441 -34.21 4.54 7.33
N HIS A 442 -35.38 4.14 6.84
CA HIS A 442 -36.13 3.04 7.41
C HIS A 442 -35.36 1.72 7.35
N GLU A 443 -34.79 1.38 6.19
CA GLU A 443 -34.01 0.14 6.03
C GLU A 443 -32.77 0.15 6.95
N ALA A 444 -32.13 1.29 7.11
CA ALA A 444 -30.99 1.42 8.03
C ALA A 444 -31.39 1.17 9.49
N ILE A 445 -32.52 1.72 9.95
CA ILE A 445 -33.02 1.50 11.32
C ILE A 445 -33.34 0.02 11.55
N GLU A 446 -34.08 -0.61 10.64
CA GLU A 446 -34.47 -2.01 10.75
C GLU A 446 -33.23 -2.95 10.72
N LEU A 447 -32.29 -2.69 9.83
CA LEU A 447 -31.07 -3.48 9.73
C LEU A 447 -30.19 -3.31 10.98
N HIS A 448 -30.06 -2.07 11.49
CA HIS A 448 -29.32 -1.79 12.72
C HIS A 448 -29.85 -2.62 13.90
N ALA A 449 -31.16 -2.60 14.11
CA ALA A 449 -31.79 -3.34 15.20
C ALA A 449 -31.56 -4.86 15.10
N ARG A 450 -31.61 -5.40 13.86
CA ARG A 450 -31.34 -6.83 13.65
C ARG A 450 -29.90 -7.21 13.92
N ILE A 451 -28.94 -6.38 13.46
CA ILE A 451 -27.50 -6.58 13.70
C ILE A 451 -27.23 -6.52 15.21
N GLU A 452 -27.73 -5.48 15.88
CA GLU A 452 -27.51 -5.28 17.30
C GLU A 452 -28.02 -6.46 18.13
N ALA A 453 -29.20 -6.96 17.83
CA ALA A 453 -29.80 -8.10 18.54
C ALA A 453 -29.02 -9.40 18.42
N ARG A 454 -28.21 -9.58 17.37
CA ARG A 454 -27.48 -10.83 17.12
C ARG A 454 -25.97 -10.71 17.35
N ALA A 455 -25.44 -9.50 17.29
CA ALA A 455 -24.02 -9.22 17.48
C ALA A 455 -23.67 -8.88 18.94
N TRP A 456 -24.62 -8.35 19.73
CA TRP A 456 -24.44 -8.11 21.15
C TRP A 456 -24.65 -9.39 21.95
N ASN A 457 -23.66 -9.86 22.67
CA ASN A 457 -23.78 -11.03 23.53
C ASN A 457 -24.01 -10.60 24.98
N GLU A 458 -25.25 -10.64 25.43
CA GLU A 458 -25.66 -10.26 26.81
C GLU A 458 -24.88 -10.99 27.91
N LYS A 459 -24.54 -12.27 27.69
CA LYS A 459 -23.84 -13.08 28.68
C LYS A 459 -22.38 -12.69 28.82
N LEU A 460 -21.74 -12.34 27.70
CA LEU A 460 -20.34 -11.95 27.64
C LEU A 460 -20.15 -10.45 27.89
N GLY A 461 -21.17 -9.64 27.63
CA GLY A 461 -21.16 -8.19 27.83
C GLY A 461 -20.34 -7.42 26.79
N TYR A 462 -20.20 -7.96 25.57
CA TYR A 462 -19.52 -7.30 24.45
C TYR A 462 -20.09 -7.74 23.08
N PHE A 463 -19.80 -6.98 22.03
CA PHE A 463 -20.06 -7.37 20.65
C PHE A 463 -19.12 -8.49 20.22
N VAL A 464 -19.63 -9.43 19.41
CA VAL A 464 -18.90 -10.62 18.93
C VAL A 464 -18.64 -10.55 17.43
N ASP A 465 -17.63 -11.29 16.95
CA ASP A 465 -17.12 -11.27 15.57
C ASP A 465 -18.16 -11.75 14.54
N ALA A 466 -19.03 -12.65 14.94
CA ALA A 466 -20.10 -13.22 14.10
C ALA A 466 -21.39 -13.36 14.89
N TYR A 467 -22.53 -13.36 14.20
CA TYR A 467 -23.84 -13.47 14.80
C TYR A 467 -23.97 -14.69 15.72
N ASP A 468 -24.56 -14.46 16.89
CA ASP A 468 -24.78 -15.47 17.92
C ASP A 468 -23.50 -16.20 18.36
N GLY A 469 -22.32 -15.60 18.09
CA GLY A 469 -21.00 -16.14 18.42
C GLY A 469 -20.50 -15.79 19.82
N GLU A 470 -19.25 -16.13 20.08
CA GLU A 470 -18.58 -15.86 21.37
C GLU A 470 -17.18 -15.27 21.18
N ASN A 471 -16.67 -15.21 19.93
CA ASN A 471 -15.31 -14.78 19.65
C ASN A 471 -15.19 -13.26 19.51
N LEU A 472 -13.95 -12.78 19.62
CA LEU A 472 -13.55 -11.40 19.38
C LEU A 472 -12.58 -11.34 18.20
N ASP A 473 -12.71 -10.29 17.40
CA ASP A 473 -11.69 -9.87 16.45
C ASP A 473 -11.53 -8.35 16.45
N ALA A 474 -10.45 -7.87 15.82
CA ALA A 474 -10.12 -6.45 15.80
C ALA A 474 -11.08 -5.61 14.94
N SER A 475 -11.86 -6.19 14.05
CA SER A 475 -12.80 -5.44 13.19
C SER A 475 -13.94 -4.79 13.96
N LEU A 476 -14.28 -5.33 15.14
CA LEU A 476 -15.28 -4.76 16.03
C LEU A 476 -14.93 -3.35 16.53
N LEU A 477 -13.65 -2.99 16.55
CA LEU A 477 -13.16 -1.64 16.87
C LEU A 477 -13.64 -0.59 15.84
N LEU A 478 -13.98 -1.02 14.63
CA LEU A 478 -14.47 -0.17 13.56
C LEU A 478 -15.95 0.22 13.67
N LEU A 479 -16.72 -0.44 14.52
CA LEU A 479 -18.17 -0.18 14.66
C LEU A 479 -18.46 1.29 14.99
N ALA A 480 -17.66 1.91 15.88
CA ALA A 480 -17.79 3.33 16.16
C ALA A 480 -17.25 4.22 15.01
N ASN A 481 -16.22 3.77 14.30
CA ASN A 481 -15.63 4.53 13.18
C ASN A 481 -16.59 4.68 11.99
N ILE A 482 -17.43 3.68 11.74
CA ILE A 482 -18.47 3.72 10.70
C ILE A 482 -19.77 4.36 11.18
N GLY A 483 -19.91 4.67 12.48
CA GLY A 483 -21.09 5.29 13.08
C GLY A 483 -22.19 4.31 13.46
N PHE A 484 -21.90 3.01 13.53
CA PHE A 484 -22.86 2.00 13.96
C PHE A 484 -23.23 2.13 15.43
N ILE A 485 -22.29 2.53 16.27
CA ILE A 485 -22.48 2.78 17.69
C ILE A 485 -21.66 4.01 18.11
N GLU A 486 -22.16 4.74 19.10
CA GLU A 486 -21.40 5.86 19.67
C GLU A 486 -20.18 5.35 20.46
N ALA A 487 -19.04 6.03 20.32
CA ALA A 487 -17.82 5.63 21.02
C ALA A 487 -17.97 5.69 22.56
N SER A 488 -18.86 6.53 23.08
CA SER A 488 -19.20 6.67 24.49
C SER A 488 -20.22 5.63 25.01
N ASP A 489 -20.81 4.81 24.13
CA ASP A 489 -21.76 3.76 24.55
C ASP A 489 -21.02 2.73 25.40
N PRO A 490 -21.54 2.42 26.62
CA PRO A 490 -20.89 1.45 27.51
C PRO A 490 -20.64 0.07 26.88
N ARG A 491 -21.45 -0.33 25.93
CA ARG A 491 -21.30 -1.61 25.20
C ARG A 491 -20.08 -1.58 24.28
N PHE A 492 -19.82 -0.44 23.62
CA PHE A 492 -18.63 -0.29 22.81
C PHE A 492 -17.37 -0.22 23.69
N VAL A 493 -17.43 0.53 24.79
CA VAL A 493 -16.32 0.60 25.76
C VAL A 493 -15.97 -0.80 26.29
N ALA A 494 -16.97 -1.60 26.69
CA ALA A 494 -16.78 -2.97 27.15
C ALA A 494 -16.18 -3.86 26.04
N THR A 495 -16.59 -3.68 24.78
CA THR A 495 -16.02 -4.42 23.64
C THR A 495 -14.55 -4.06 23.43
N VAL A 496 -14.19 -2.78 23.50
CA VAL A 496 -12.78 -2.32 23.39
C VAL A 496 -11.92 -2.91 24.52
N ASP A 497 -12.45 -2.97 25.75
CA ASP A 497 -11.74 -3.56 26.89
C ASP A 497 -11.55 -5.08 26.72
N ALA A 498 -12.59 -5.78 26.27
CA ALA A 498 -12.52 -7.22 26.00
C ALA A 498 -11.50 -7.55 24.89
N ILE A 499 -11.48 -6.77 23.81
CA ILE A 499 -10.53 -6.91 22.72
C ILE A 499 -9.10 -6.67 23.23
N GLY A 500 -8.88 -5.60 23.99
CA GLY A 500 -7.55 -5.31 24.56
C GLY A 500 -7.04 -6.43 25.45
N ALA A 501 -7.92 -7.02 26.27
CA ALA A 501 -7.58 -8.13 27.16
C ALA A 501 -7.30 -9.43 26.40
N ALA A 502 -8.10 -9.75 25.37
CA ALA A 502 -7.98 -11.00 24.62
C ALA A 502 -6.87 -10.96 23.56
N LEU A 503 -6.83 -9.91 22.74
CA LEU A 503 -5.99 -9.81 21.56
C LEU A 503 -4.70 -8.99 21.78
N GLY A 504 -4.60 -8.24 22.88
CA GLY A 504 -3.44 -7.41 23.19
C GLY A 504 -2.18 -8.23 23.48
N ARG A 505 -1.04 -7.80 22.96
CA ARG A 505 0.29 -8.36 23.21
C ARG A 505 1.28 -7.20 23.40
N GLY A 506 1.40 -6.74 24.66
CA GLY A 506 2.18 -5.53 24.98
C GLY A 506 1.56 -4.30 24.28
N ASN A 507 2.35 -3.63 23.43
CA ASN A 507 1.91 -2.45 22.67
C ASN A 507 1.28 -2.78 21.31
N TYR A 508 0.94 -4.05 21.04
CA TYR A 508 0.41 -4.50 19.77
C TYR A 508 -0.92 -5.21 19.94
N LEU A 509 -1.74 -5.23 18.89
CA LEU A 509 -3.00 -5.94 18.86
C LEU A 509 -3.01 -6.96 17.71
N PHE A 510 -3.39 -8.19 18.03
CA PHE A 510 -3.59 -9.23 17.03
C PHE A 510 -4.98 -9.08 16.38
N ARG A 511 -5.11 -9.55 15.13
CA ARG A 511 -6.38 -9.52 14.39
C ARG A 511 -7.45 -10.42 15.03
N TYR A 512 -7.05 -11.62 15.44
CA TYR A 512 -7.80 -12.64 16.22
C TYR A 512 -6.79 -13.66 16.76
N ILE A 513 -7.26 -14.53 17.66
CA ILE A 513 -6.42 -15.59 18.27
C ILE A 513 -6.92 -17.01 17.95
N ALA A 514 -8.12 -17.16 17.36
CA ALA A 514 -8.61 -18.45 16.93
C ALA A 514 -7.77 -18.99 15.76
N PRO A 515 -7.49 -20.30 15.70
CA PRO A 515 -6.86 -20.90 14.53
C PRO A 515 -7.73 -20.69 13.27
N ASP A 516 -7.07 -20.38 12.16
CA ASP A 516 -7.66 -20.33 10.84
C ASP A 516 -7.13 -21.47 9.95
N ASP A 517 -7.33 -21.36 8.63
CA ASP A 517 -6.88 -22.37 7.64
C ASP A 517 -5.37 -22.58 7.60
N PHE A 518 -4.59 -21.67 8.20
CA PHE A 518 -3.12 -21.65 8.20
C PHE A 518 -2.52 -21.68 9.62
N GLY A 519 -3.33 -21.97 10.63
CA GLY A 519 -2.91 -21.96 12.04
C GLY A 519 -3.26 -20.67 12.78
N THR A 520 -2.66 -20.44 13.94
CA THR A 520 -2.87 -19.22 14.74
C THR A 520 -1.93 -18.12 14.23
N PRO A 521 -2.39 -16.86 14.09
CA PRO A 521 -1.51 -15.73 13.79
C PRO A 521 -0.39 -15.58 14.83
N GLU A 522 0.85 -15.37 14.37
CA GLU A 522 2.02 -15.25 15.24
C GLU A 522 2.55 -13.81 15.33
N THR A 523 2.12 -12.95 14.42
CA THR A 523 2.51 -11.55 14.31
C THR A 523 1.32 -10.62 14.53
N ALA A 524 1.60 -9.37 14.86
CA ALA A 524 0.61 -8.33 15.01
C ALA A 524 0.39 -7.61 13.66
N PHE A 525 -0.81 -7.72 13.12
CA PHE A 525 -1.21 -6.97 11.95
C PHE A 525 -1.29 -5.48 12.32
N ASN A 526 -0.43 -4.66 11.73
CA ASN A 526 -0.22 -3.27 12.14
C ASN A 526 -1.50 -2.44 12.19
N ILE A 527 -2.39 -2.61 11.22
CA ILE A 527 -3.65 -1.85 11.17
C ILE A 527 -4.53 -2.13 12.39
N CYS A 528 -4.55 -3.36 12.92
CA CYS A 528 -5.33 -3.71 14.11
C CYS A 528 -4.85 -2.92 15.33
N THR A 529 -3.54 -2.75 15.47
CA THR A 529 -2.96 -1.91 16.52
C THR A 529 -3.40 -0.45 16.35
N PHE A 530 -3.42 0.09 15.12
CA PHE A 530 -3.89 1.46 14.87
C PHE A 530 -5.41 1.60 15.13
N TRP A 531 -6.24 0.63 14.77
CA TRP A 531 -7.67 0.65 15.13
C TRP A 531 -7.88 0.67 16.64
N TYR A 532 -7.07 -0.09 17.37
CA TYR A 532 -7.15 -0.09 18.83
C TYR A 532 -6.70 1.26 19.43
N ILE A 533 -5.64 1.88 18.90
CA ILE A 533 -5.22 3.23 19.26
C ILE A 533 -6.35 4.24 19.05
N GLU A 534 -7.02 4.19 17.89
CA GLU A 534 -8.16 5.07 17.61
C GLU A 534 -9.34 4.83 18.55
N ALA A 535 -9.66 3.57 18.85
CA ALA A 535 -10.73 3.19 19.76
C ALA A 535 -10.44 3.62 21.21
N LEU A 536 -9.19 3.45 21.68
CA LEU A 536 -8.74 3.95 22.98
C LEU A 536 -8.93 5.47 23.09
N ALA A 537 -8.46 6.23 22.10
CA ALA A 537 -8.63 7.67 22.06
C ALA A 537 -10.12 8.08 22.02
N ALA A 538 -10.93 7.37 21.23
CA ALA A 538 -12.37 7.63 21.11
C ALA A 538 -13.14 7.35 22.42
N THR A 539 -12.66 6.43 23.25
CA THR A 539 -13.24 6.05 24.54
C THR A 539 -12.60 6.77 25.74
N GLY A 540 -11.82 7.86 25.50
CA GLY A 540 -11.24 8.72 26.55
C GLY A 540 -9.92 8.23 27.14
N ARG A 541 -9.27 7.22 26.56
CA ARG A 541 -7.96 6.69 27.00
C ARG A 541 -6.80 7.25 26.17
N GLU A 542 -6.77 8.56 26.02
CA GLU A 542 -5.87 9.27 25.10
C GLU A 542 -4.38 9.09 25.44
N GLU A 543 -4.00 9.09 26.72
CA GLU A 543 -2.61 8.87 27.15
C GLU A 543 -2.10 7.48 26.74
N GLN A 544 -2.92 6.44 26.95
CA GLN A 544 -2.59 5.09 26.52
C GLN A 544 -2.50 4.98 25.00
N ALA A 545 -3.44 5.59 24.28
CA ALA A 545 -3.46 5.62 22.83
C ALA A 545 -2.19 6.31 22.29
N ARG A 546 -1.79 7.45 22.86
CA ARG A 546 -0.57 8.18 22.49
C ARG A 546 0.69 7.36 22.71
N ALA A 547 0.82 6.72 23.87
CA ALA A 547 1.98 5.88 24.17
C ALA A 547 2.11 4.70 23.18
N MET A 548 1.01 4.05 22.85
CA MET A 548 0.99 2.98 21.83
C MET A 548 1.32 3.52 20.44
N PHE A 549 0.80 4.69 20.07
CA PHE A 549 1.09 5.32 18.78
C PHE A 549 2.57 5.67 18.64
N GLU A 550 3.19 6.25 19.65
CA GLU A 550 4.63 6.56 19.65
C GLU A 550 5.47 5.29 19.57
N ASN A 551 5.04 4.20 20.23
CA ASN A 551 5.67 2.89 20.04
C ASN A 551 5.60 2.45 18.57
N MET A 552 4.43 2.54 17.90
CA MET A 552 4.29 2.19 16.48
C MET A 552 5.15 3.06 15.58
N LEU A 553 5.25 4.36 15.87
CA LEU A 553 6.15 5.27 15.13
C LEU A 553 7.62 4.87 15.26
N SER A 554 8.04 4.36 16.42
CA SER A 554 9.42 3.88 16.64
C SER A 554 9.75 2.59 15.90
N LYS A 555 8.73 1.87 15.41
CA LYS A 555 8.89 0.60 14.67
C LYS A 555 8.89 0.77 13.16
N ARG A 556 8.67 1.96 12.63
CA ARG A 556 8.88 2.21 11.20
C ARG A 556 10.33 1.90 10.82
N ASN A 557 10.55 1.46 9.60
CA ASN A 557 11.92 1.31 9.11
C ASN A 557 12.65 2.68 9.08
N ALA A 558 13.95 2.66 8.82
CA ALA A 558 14.78 3.88 8.81
C ALA A 558 14.27 4.99 7.86
N LEU A 559 13.46 4.63 6.87
CA LEU A 559 12.86 5.55 5.89
C LEU A 559 11.40 5.92 6.19
N GLY A 560 10.90 5.54 7.38
CA GLY A 560 9.58 5.93 7.87
C GLY A 560 8.41 5.10 7.36
N LEU A 561 8.63 3.89 6.87
CA LEU A 561 7.63 3.02 6.26
C LEU A 561 7.30 1.81 7.15
N LEU A 562 6.14 1.20 6.89
CA LEU A 562 5.64 0.00 7.57
C LEU A 562 5.27 -1.08 6.57
N SER A 563 5.47 -2.32 6.96
CA SER A 563 4.92 -3.52 6.33
C SER A 563 3.51 -3.84 6.86
N GLU A 564 2.99 -4.99 6.50
CA GLU A 564 1.72 -5.53 6.96
C GLU A 564 1.76 -5.87 8.45
N ASP A 565 2.76 -6.63 8.88
CA ASP A 565 2.89 -7.21 10.21
C ASP A 565 4.18 -6.80 10.91
N LEU A 566 4.15 -6.88 12.24
CA LEU A 566 5.30 -6.78 13.13
C LEU A 566 5.36 -7.98 14.06
N ALA A 567 6.56 -8.53 14.24
CA ALA A 567 6.82 -9.53 15.26
C ALA A 567 6.89 -8.85 16.64
N PRO A 568 5.98 -9.11 17.61
CA PRO A 568 5.92 -8.38 18.86
C PRO A 568 7.20 -8.46 19.70
N GLY A 569 7.93 -9.59 19.62
CA GLY A 569 9.16 -9.82 20.39
C GLY A 569 10.39 -9.06 19.90
N THR A 570 10.50 -8.85 18.59
CA THR A 570 11.68 -8.24 17.93
C THR A 570 11.39 -6.86 17.36
N GLY A 571 10.15 -6.59 16.96
CA GLY A 571 9.76 -5.43 16.18
C GLY A 571 10.13 -5.57 14.69
N GLU A 572 10.49 -6.77 14.24
CA GLU A 572 10.83 -7.04 12.85
C GLU A 572 9.59 -6.98 11.96
N HIS A 573 9.77 -6.41 10.78
CA HIS A 573 8.75 -6.28 9.74
C HIS A 573 8.51 -7.59 9.00
N TRP A 574 7.25 -7.95 8.79
CA TRP A 574 6.77 -9.10 8.03
C TRP A 574 5.58 -8.72 7.16
N GLY A 575 5.16 -9.62 6.27
CA GLY A 575 4.07 -9.37 5.34
C GLY A 575 4.41 -8.41 4.22
N ASN A 576 3.47 -8.20 3.30
CA ASN A 576 3.68 -7.42 2.10
C ASN A 576 3.98 -5.93 2.37
N TYR A 577 4.74 -5.30 1.46
CA TYR A 577 5.38 -4.01 1.71
C TYR A 577 5.39 -3.08 0.48
N PRO A 578 5.33 -1.75 0.67
CA PRO A 578 4.76 -1.11 1.86
C PRO A 578 3.26 -1.37 1.90
N GLN A 579 2.69 -1.56 3.09
CA GLN A 579 1.30 -1.92 3.24
C GLN A 579 0.43 -0.66 3.39
N THR A 580 -0.58 -0.49 2.52
CA THR A 580 -1.44 0.71 2.52
C THR A 580 -2.24 0.84 3.81
N TYR A 581 -2.79 -0.25 4.34
CA TYR A 581 -3.51 -0.28 5.60
C TYR A 581 -2.68 0.27 6.77
N SER A 582 -1.44 -0.20 6.92
CA SER A 582 -0.55 0.24 7.99
C SER A 582 -0.28 1.75 7.92
N LEU A 583 -0.09 2.28 6.70
CA LEU A 583 0.12 3.71 6.48
C LEU A 583 -1.16 4.53 6.71
N VAL A 584 -2.32 3.99 6.32
CA VAL A 584 -3.64 4.58 6.62
C VAL A 584 -3.85 4.71 8.11
N GLY A 585 -3.64 3.63 8.87
CA GLY A 585 -3.78 3.63 10.33
C GLY A 585 -2.87 4.64 11.00
N MET A 586 -1.62 4.75 10.55
CA MET A 586 -0.67 5.75 11.05
C MET A 586 -1.16 7.18 10.84
N ILE A 587 -1.68 7.52 9.65
CA ILE A 587 -2.22 8.86 9.37
C ILE A 587 -3.47 9.12 10.23
N GLN A 588 -4.39 8.17 10.30
CA GLN A 588 -5.65 8.34 11.03
C GLN A 588 -5.41 8.53 12.53
N ALA A 589 -4.54 7.71 13.12
CA ALA A 589 -4.15 7.84 14.52
C ALA A 589 -3.44 9.18 14.80
N ALA A 590 -2.51 9.60 13.93
CA ALA A 590 -1.86 10.91 14.04
C ALA A 590 -2.86 12.06 14.01
N MET A 591 -3.82 12.03 13.07
CA MET A 591 -4.86 13.07 12.96
C MET A 591 -5.82 13.08 14.14
N ARG A 592 -6.06 11.95 14.80
CA ARG A 592 -6.92 11.87 15.97
C ARG A 592 -6.23 12.37 17.24
N LEU A 593 -4.97 12.00 17.42
CA LEU A 593 -4.21 12.24 18.66
C LEU A 593 -3.47 13.57 18.67
N SER A 594 -3.25 14.20 17.50
CA SER A 594 -2.54 15.47 17.44
C SER A 594 -3.34 16.59 18.11
N ARG A 595 -2.66 17.39 18.89
CA ARG A 595 -3.21 18.66 19.37
C ARG A 595 -3.63 19.54 18.20
N ARG A 596 -4.61 20.40 18.43
CA ARG A 596 -5.01 21.39 17.42
C ARG A 596 -3.94 22.46 17.29
N TRP A 597 -3.84 23.07 16.10
CA TRP A 597 -2.89 24.14 15.85
C TRP A 597 -3.07 25.32 16.82
N GLU A 598 -4.33 25.65 17.16
CA GLU A 598 -4.67 26.76 18.06
C GLU A 598 -4.28 26.46 19.52
N GLU A 599 -4.23 25.22 19.92
CA GLU A 599 -3.84 24.78 21.27
C GLU A 599 -2.32 24.67 21.41
N ALA A 600 -1.60 24.60 20.29
CA ALA A 600 -0.16 24.36 20.26
C ALA A 600 0.67 25.64 20.09
N LEU A 601 0.05 26.73 19.60
CA LEU A 601 0.64 28.05 19.39
C LEU A 601 0.16 29.05 20.43
#